data_3f105aea093cbb5c8aa37ea8ea12e23c
#
_entry.id   3f105aea093cbb5c8aa37ea8ea12e23c
#
_cell.length_a   1.000
_cell.length_b   1.000
_cell.length_c   1.000
_cell.angle_alpha   90.00
_cell.angle_beta   90.00
_cell.angle_gamma   90.00
#
_symmetry.space_group_name_H-M   'P 1'
#
loop_
_entity.id
_entity.type
_entity.pdbx_description
1 polymer ?
#
loop_
_entity_poly.entity_id
_entity_poly.type
_entity_poly.pdbx_seq_one_letter_code
_entity_poly.pdbx_strand_id
1 'polypeptide(L)'
;MTDTLGSVQAVVAGGLIVAFGWNWLDPLVLVLIGILVIFSSWALMRESVAVLMESAPGHVNVDEVRNCLMRIAGVQEVHDLHVWTIASGLVALSAHVAAERPSGAVLHDLQHELDQRFGIRHTTIQFDLPGEACHLSDI
;
A
#
# COMPACT_ATOMS: atom_id res chain seq x y z
N MET A 1 -21.31 -18.38 6.19
CA MET A 1 -22.16 -18.08 7.38
C MET A 1 -22.75 -16.66 7.38
N THR A 2 -22.26 -15.76 6.54
CA THR A 2 -22.79 -14.38 6.41
C THR A 2 -24.12 -14.31 5.66
N ASP A 3 -24.35 -15.18 4.69
CA ASP A 3 -25.57 -15.16 3.85
C ASP A 3 -26.85 -15.54 4.61
N THR A 4 -26.74 -16.44 5.58
CA THR A 4 -27.90 -16.85 6.42
C THR A 4 -28.36 -15.74 7.37
N LEU A 5 -27.42 -14.93 7.89
CA LEU A 5 -27.76 -13.78 8.73
C LEU A 5 -28.50 -12.69 7.93
N GLY A 6 -28.07 -12.43 6.69
CA GLY A 6 -28.74 -11.48 5.79
C GLY A 6 -30.16 -11.88 5.45
N SER A 7 -30.38 -13.16 5.19
CA SER A 7 -31.73 -13.70 4.89
C SER A 7 -32.68 -13.62 6.10
N VAL A 8 -32.18 -13.90 7.31
CA VAL A 8 -32.98 -13.79 8.55
C VAL A 8 -33.34 -12.32 8.83
N GLN A 9 -32.39 -11.40 8.64
CA GLN A 9 -32.64 -9.95 8.80
C GLN A 9 -33.71 -9.45 7.81
N ALA A 10 -33.67 -9.89 6.55
CA ALA A 10 -34.66 -9.50 5.55
C ALA A 10 -36.07 -10.00 5.91
N VAL A 11 -36.21 -11.25 6.40
CA VAL A 11 -37.49 -11.80 6.81
C VAL A 11 -38.06 -11.09 8.05
N VAL A 12 -37.19 -10.78 9.02
CA VAL A 12 -37.61 -10.05 10.24
C VAL A 12 -38.02 -8.62 9.90
N ALA A 13 -37.26 -7.93 9.05
CA ALA A 13 -37.59 -6.58 8.61
C ALA A 13 -38.91 -6.54 7.84
N GLY A 14 -39.12 -7.48 6.90
CA GLY A 14 -40.35 -7.61 6.14
C GLY A 14 -41.55 -7.88 7.06
N GLY A 15 -41.40 -8.77 8.04
CA GLY A 15 -42.45 -9.07 9.04
C GLY A 15 -42.81 -7.85 9.90
N LEU A 16 -41.85 -7.07 10.32
CA LEU A 16 -42.09 -5.84 11.10
C LEU A 16 -42.80 -4.76 10.27
N ILE A 17 -42.42 -4.59 9.00
CA ILE A 17 -43.10 -3.63 8.10
C ILE A 17 -44.55 -3.98 7.92
N VAL A 18 -44.86 -5.26 7.71
CA VAL A 18 -46.27 -5.74 7.55
C VAL A 18 -47.05 -5.59 8.85
N ALA A 19 -46.43 -5.87 10.00
CA ALA A 19 -47.12 -5.86 11.31
C ALA A 19 -47.41 -4.42 11.81
N PHE A 20 -46.51 -3.46 11.54
CA PHE A 20 -46.63 -2.09 12.07
C PHE A 20 -47.02 -1.05 11.02
N GLY A 21 -47.19 -1.43 9.73
CA GLY A 21 -47.55 -0.52 8.65
C GLY A 21 -46.51 0.58 8.34
N TRP A 22 -45.24 0.35 8.70
CA TRP A 22 -44.13 1.33 8.54
C TRP A 22 -43.58 1.29 7.13
N ASN A 23 -44.39 1.60 6.14
CA ASN A 23 -44.04 1.54 4.72
C ASN A 23 -42.89 2.51 4.35
N TRP A 24 -42.57 3.49 5.19
CA TRP A 24 -41.45 4.43 4.98
C TRP A 24 -40.08 3.82 5.37
N LEU A 25 -40.07 2.74 6.15
CA LEU A 25 -38.85 2.07 6.58
C LEU A 25 -38.11 1.42 5.40
N ASP A 26 -38.85 0.84 4.47
CA ASP A 26 -38.31 0.16 3.29
C ASP A 26 -37.44 1.10 2.43
N PRO A 27 -37.93 2.27 1.96
CA PRO A 27 -37.10 3.21 1.24
C PRO A 27 -35.94 3.76 2.07
N LEU A 28 -36.12 3.93 3.38
CA LEU A 28 -35.02 4.38 4.25
C LEU A 28 -33.88 3.34 4.30
N VAL A 29 -34.19 2.09 4.49
CA VAL A 29 -33.21 0.97 4.52
C VAL A 29 -32.51 0.86 3.17
N LEU A 30 -33.23 0.98 2.05
CA LEU A 30 -32.64 0.95 0.71
C LEU A 30 -31.65 2.11 0.51
N VAL A 31 -31.97 3.32 0.97
CA VAL A 31 -31.07 4.48 0.91
C VAL A 31 -29.82 4.25 1.76
N LEU A 32 -29.97 3.72 2.97
CA LEU A 32 -28.84 3.41 3.85
C LEU A 32 -27.92 2.35 3.24
N ILE A 33 -28.48 1.28 2.67
CA ILE A 33 -27.73 0.25 1.96
C ILE A 33 -27.00 0.87 0.76
N GLY A 34 -27.70 1.71 -0.02
CA GLY A 34 -27.08 2.41 -1.17
C GLY A 34 -25.89 3.24 -0.77
N ILE A 35 -26.01 4.02 0.30
CA ILE A 35 -24.92 4.82 0.85
C ILE A 35 -23.75 3.92 1.28
N LEU A 36 -24.01 2.85 2.00
CA LEU A 36 -22.99 1.90 2.47
C LEU A 36 -22.25 1.25 1.30
N VAL A 37 -22.97 0.86 0.24
CA VAL A 37 -22.37 0.29 -0.97
C VAL A 37 -21.50 1.31 -1.68
N ILE A 38 -21.92 2.57 -1.78
CA ILE A 38 -21.11 3.64 -2.39
C ILE A 38 -19.81 3.83 -1.61
N PHE A 39 -19.87 3.92 -0.29
CA PHE A 39 -18.66 4.07 0.54
C PHE A 39 -17.71 2.88 0.41
N SER A 40 -18.23 1.66 0.43
CA SER A 40 -17.43 0.45 0.28
C SER A 40 -16.78 0.35 -1.10
N SER A 41 -17.53 0.68 -2.15
CA SER A 41 -17.03 0.70 -3.53
C SER A 41 -15.96 1.77 -3.73
N TRP A 42 -16.13 2.93 -3.11
CA TRP A 42 -15.14 4.01 -3.18
C TRP A 42 -13.80 3.62 -2.55
N ALA A 43 -13.84 2.97 -1.38
CA ALA A 43 -12.64 2.48 -0.70
C ALA A 43 -11.86 1.48 -1.58
N LEU A 44 -12.58 0.50 -2.17
CA LEU A 44 -11.99 -0.50 -3.06
C LEU A 44 -11.42 0.13 -4.34
N MET A 45 -12.13 1.10 -4.92
CA MET A 45 -11.69 1.81 -6.11
C MET A 45 -10.39 2.60 -5.83
N ARG A 46 -10.31 3.29 -4.68
CA ARG A 46 -9.09 4.02 -4.30
C ARG A 46 -7.89 3.10 -4.13
N GLU A 47 -8.08 1.94 -3.50
CA GLU A 47 -7.02 0.94 -3.34
C GLU A 47 -6.54 0.41 -4.69
N SER A 48 -7.47 0.09 -5.59
CA SER A 48 -7.14 -0.36 -6.95
C SER A 48 -6.38 0.69 -7.76
N VAL A 49 -6.81 1.95 -7.68
CA VAL A 49 -6.12 3.07 -8.34
C VAL A 49 -4.73 3.29 -7.75
N ALA A 50 -4.56 3.20 -6.42
CA ALA A 50 -3.26 3.35 -5.78
C ALA A 50 -2.24 2.29 -6.26
N VAL A 51 -2.69 1.04 -6.45
CA VAL A 51 -1.85 -0.04 -7.02
C VAL A 51 -1.50 0.26 -8.48
N LEU A 52 -2.47 0.67 -9.31
CA LEU A 52 -2.24 0.99 -10.72
C LEU A 52 -1.33 2.23 -10.92
N MET A 53 -1.36 3.17 -9.98
CA MET A 53 -0.51 4.36 -9.98
C MET A 53 0.86 4.12 -9.34
N GLU A 54 1.19 2.87 -8.98
CA GLU A 54 2.46 2.50 -8.33
C GLU A 54 2.76 3.37 -7.10
N SER A 55 1.70 3.73 -6.37
CA SER A 55 1.84 4.61 -5.20
C SER A 55 2.55 3.89 -4.06
N ALA A 56 3.40 4.62 -3.35
CA ALA A 56 3.98 4.14 -2.10
C ALA A 56 2.86 3.83 -1.10
N PRO A 57 2.94 2.71 -0.37
CA PRO A 57 1.94 2.38 0.63
C PRO A 57 1.95 3.41 1.75
N GLY A 58 0.77 3.82 2.24
CA GLY A 58 0.63 4.92 3.20
C GLY A 58 1.32 4.70 4.56
N HIS A 59 1.76 3.48 4.85
CA HIS A 59 2.50 3.13 6.07
C HIS A 59 4.03 3.17 5.88
N VAL A 60 4.53 3.35 4.66
CA VAL A 60 5.96 3.45 4.36
C VAL A 60 6.31 4.90 4.02
N ASN A 61 7.14 5.51 4.86
CA ASN A 61 7.69 6.84 4.60
C ASN A 61 8.98 6.71 3.80
N VAL A 62 8.97 7.19 2.57
CA VAL A 62 10.11 7.10 1.64
C VAL A 62 11.35 7.82 2.18
N ASP A 63 11.17 8.94 2.90
CA ASP A 63 12.28 9.67 3.52
C ASP A 63 12.93 8.88 4.66
N GLU A 64 12.13 8.15 5.44
CA GLU A 64 12.65 7.25 6.48
C GLU A 64 13.43 6.08 5.89
N VAL A 65 12.95 5.52 4.78
CA VAL A 65 13.65 4.48 4.02
C VAL A 65 14.99 5.01 3.53
N ARG A 66 15.02 6.17 2.88
CA ARG A 66 16.25 6.83 2.42
C ARG A 66 17.23 7.03 3.58
N ASN A 67 16.76 7.59 4.68
CA ASN A 67 17.60 7.84 5.86
C ASN A 67 18.12 6.55 6.50
N CYS A 68 17.38 5.47 6.43
CA CYS A 68 17.80 4.15 6.89
C CYS A 68 18.95 3.61 6.04
N LEU A 69 18.82 3.64 4.72
CA LEU A 69 19.83 3.18 3.78
C LEU A 69 21.13 3.99 3.87
N MET A 70 21.02 5.32 4.04
CA MET A 70 22.17 6.22 4.23
C MET A 70 22.98 5.95 5.50
N ARG A 71 22.45 5.23 6.48
CA ARG A 71 23.17 4.89 7.73
C ARG A 71 24.01 3.62 7.62
N ILE A 72 23.85 2.87 6.55
CA ILE A 72 24.58 1.61 6.36
C ILE A 72 26.03 1.91 6.01
N ALA A 73 26.92 1.19 6.65
CA ALA A 73 28.36 1.40 6.47
C ALA A 73 28.78 1.17 5.01
N GLY A 74 29.47 2.14 4.44
CA GLY A 74 29.95 2.09 3.05
C GLY A 74 28.98 2.70 2.04
N VAL A 75 27.77 3.09 2.42
CA VAL A 75 26.83 3.86 1.59
C VAL A 75 27.20 5.34 1.67
N GLN A 76 27.38 5.99 0.53
CA GLN A 76 27.68 7.41 0.43
C GLN A 76 26.47 8.22 0.00
N GLU A 77 25.69 7.69 -0.95
CA GLU A 77 24.52 8.37 -1.49
C GLU A 77 23.43 7.35 -1.88
N VAL A 78 22.17 7.77 -1.74
CA VAL A 78 21.00 7.02 -2.21
C VAL A 78 20.17 7.97 -3.06
N HIS A 79 19.98 7.65 -4.32
CA HIS A 79 19.18 8.41 -5.27
C HIS A 79 18.27 7.50 -6.08
N ASP A 80 17.37 8.08 -6.85
CA ASP A 80 16.37 7.37 -7.65
C ASP A 80 15.61 6.29 -6.83
N LEU A 81 15.24 6.67 -5.61
CA LEU A 81 14.55 5.79 -4.68
C LEU A 81 13.04 5.78 -4.96
N HIS A 82 12.56 4.67 -5.47
CA HIS A 82 11.15 4.42 -5.70
C HIS A 82 10.64 3.29 -4.81
N VAL A 83 9.47 3.49 -4.22
CA VAL A 83 8.77 2.48 -3.40
C VAL A 83 7.35 2.41 -3.91
N TRP A 84 6.87 1.20 -4.25
CA TRP A 84 5.51 1.01 -4.75
C TRP A 84 4.89 -0.29 -4.25
N THR A 85 3.57 -0.37 -4.37
CA THR A 85 2.79 -1.55 -4.03
C THR A 85 2.56 -2.41 -5.27
N ILE A 86 3.02 -3.67 -5.27
CA ILE A 86 2.75 -4.63 -6.35
C ILE A 86 1.36 -5.26 -6.17
N ALA A 87 1.04 -5.63 -4.95
CA ALA A 87 -0.23 -6.23 -4.57
C ALA A 87 -0.51 -5.94 -3.09
N SER A 88 -1.72 -6.23 -2.62
CA SER A 88 -2.09 -6.01 -1.21
C SER A 88 -1.09 -6.67 -0.27
N GLY A 89 -0.37 -5.87 0.50
CA GLY A 89 0.68 -6.32 1.43
C GLY A 89 2.04 -6.67 0.80
N LEU A 90 2.23 -6.48 -0.52
CA LEU A 90 3.49 -6.72 -1.21
C LEU A 90 4.08 -5.42 -1.72
N VAL A 91 5.13 -4.95 -1.06
CA VAL A 91 5.84 -3.72 -1.39
C VAL A 91 7.15 -4.04 -2.10
N ALA A 92 7.45 -3.27 -3.15
CA ALA A 92 8.72 -3.31 -3.85
C ALA A 92 9.46 -1.98 -3.74
N LEU A 93 10.77 -2.06 -3.91
CA LEU A 93 11.68 -0.91 -3.88
C LEU A 93 12.71 -1.04 -5.00
N SER A 94 12.97 0.07 -5.69
CA SER A 94 14.18 0.26 -6.49
C SER A 94 14.96 1.45 -5.96
N ALA A 95 16.28 1.35 -5.99
CA ALA A 95 17.17 2.43 -5.59
C ALA A 95 18.53 2.32 -6.28
N HIS A 96 19.12 3.47 -6.54
CA HIS A 96 20.52 3.61 -6.90
C HIS A 96 21.31 3.99 -5.66
N VAL A 97 22.39 3.25 -5.40
CA VAL A 97 23.22 3.41 -4.21
C VAL A 97 24.68 3.61 -4.62
N ALA A 98 25.21 4.77 -4.35
CA ALA A 98 26.65 5.00 -4.45
C ALA A 98 27.33 4.46 -3.18
N ALA A 99 28.21 3.49 -3.34
CA ALA A 99 28.95 2.88 -2.25
C ALA A 99 30.46 2.92 -2.52
N GLU A 100 31.26 3.11 -1.46
CA GLU A 100 32.73 3.09 -1.58
C GLU A 100 33.27 1.80 -2.15
N ARG A 101 32.67 0.68 -1.73
CA ARG A 101 33.03 -0.69 -2.15
C ARG A 101 31.75 -1.49 -2.33
N PRO A 102 31.16 -1.47 -3.53
CA PRO A 102 30.02 -2.32 -3.83
C PRO A 102 30.36 -3.79 -3.54
N SER A 103 29.61 -4.42 -2.67
CA SER A 103 29.85 -5.81 -2.28
C SER A 103 28.54 -6.52 -1.93
N GLY A 104 28.57 -7.85 -1.99
CA GLY A 104 27.43 -8.66 -1.56
C GLY A 104 27.09 -8.48 -0.07
N ALA A 105 28.05 -8.10 0.77
CA ALA A 105 27.82 -7.81 2.18
C ALA A 105 26.99 -6.52 2.35
N VAL A 106 27.37 -5.44 1.67
CA VAL A 106 26.60 -4.17 1.69
C VAL A 106 25.19 -4.40 1.14
N LEU A 107 25.06 -5.17 0.06
CA LEU A 107 23.75 -5.51 -0.49
C LEU A 107 22.88 -6.28 0.52
N HIS A 108 23.47 -7.25 1.19
CA HIS A 108 22.76 -8.02 2.21
C HIS A 108 22.31 -7.14 3.38
N ASP A 109 23.15 -6.23 3.85
CA ASP A 109 22.80 -5.31 4.95
C ASP A 109 21.67 -4.36 4.54
N LEU A 110 21.71 -3.83 3.30
CA LEU A 110 20.63 -3.02 2.73
C LEU A 110 19.30 -3.78 2.70
N GLN A 111 19.31 -5.00 2.17
CA GLN A 111 18.12 -5.85 2.09
C GLN A 111 17.60 -6.25 3.46
N HIS A 112 18.49 -6.58 4.39
CA HIS A 112 18.14 -6.96 5.76
C HIS A 112 17.43 -5.81 6.51
N GLU A 113 17.98 -4.60 6.45
CA GLU A 113 17.36 -3.43 7.09
C GLU A 113 16.00 -3.09 6.47
N LEU A 114 15.85 -3.22 5.15
CA LEU A 114 14.59 -2.99 4.46
C LEU A 114 13.51 -4.01 4.85
N ASP A 115 13.86 -5.30 4.97
CA ASP A 115 12.92 -6.34 5.43
C ASP A 115 12.55 -6.14 6.91
N GLN A 116 13.54 -5.91 7.79
CA GLN A 116 13.32 -5.83 9.23
C GLN A 116 12.51 -4.61 9.67
N ARG A 117 12.76 -3.45 9.06
CA ARG A 117 12.13 -2.19 9.48
C ARG A 117 10.87 -1.84 8.73
N PHE A 118 10.83 -2.17 7.43
CA PHE A 118 9.75 -1.73 6.54
C PHE A 118 8.97 -2.89 5.92
N GLY A 119 9.41 -4.15 6.13
CA GLY A 119 8.78 -5.33 5.53
C GLY A 119 8.96 -5.41 4.01
N ILE A 120 9.95 -4.68 3.45
CA ILE A 120 10.21 -4.62 2.01
C ILE A 120 11.18 -5.73 1.63
N ARG A 121 10.66 -6.78 0.97
CA ARG A 121 11.42 -7.97 0.54
C ARG A 121 11.78 -7.98 -0.93
N HIS A 122 11.00 -7.26 -1.76
CA HIS A 122 11.27 -7.15 -3.18
C HIS A 122 12.08 -5.88 -3.44
N THR A 123 13.38 -6.06 -3.59
CA THR A 123 14.30 -4.93 -3.76
C THR A 123 15.16 -5.11 -5.00
N THR A 124 15.28 -4.06 -5.78
CA THR A 124 16.23 -3.91 -6.88
C THR A 124 17.17 -2.78 -6.53
N ILE A 125 18.42 -3.11 -6.18
CA ILE A 125 19.42 -2.11 -5.80
C ILE A 125 20.53 -2.15 -6.85
N GLN A 126 20.74 -1.02 -7.50
CA GLN A 126 21.86 -0.81 -8.40
C GLN A 126 22.95 -0.07 -7.65
N PHE A 127 24.18 -0.55 -7.77
CA PHE A 127 25.35 0.18 -7.29
C PHE A 127 25.91 1.04 -8.39
N ASP A 128 26.08 2.33 -8.09
CA ASP A 128 26.71 3.28 -8.96
C ASP A 128 28.12 3.62 -8.47
N LEU A 129 29.00 4.00 -9.39
CA LEU A 129 30.33 4.45 -9.02
C LEU A 129 30.26 5.84 -8.39
N PRO A 130 31.06 6.12 -7.34
CA PRO A 130 31.12 7.44 -6.73
C PRO A 130 31.39 8.52 -7.77
N GLY A 131 30.49 9.48 -7.91
CA GLY A 131 30.61 10.58 -8.89
C GLY A 131 29.88 10.34 -10.23
N GLU A 132 29.33 9.18 -10.50
CA GLU A 132 28.36 8.97 -11.58
C GLU A 132 26.96 9.27 -11.07
N ALA A 133 26.62 10.54 -10.89
CA ALA A 133 25.24 10.93 -10.67
C ALA A 133 24.41 10.52 -11.90
N CYS A 134 23.36 9.78 -11.67
CA CYS A 134 22.42 9.42 -12.75
C CYS A 134 21.85 10.73 -13.33
N HIS A 135 22.18 11.05 -14.58
CA HIS A 135 21.72 12.27 -15.28
C HIS A 135 20.21 12.29 -15.57
N LEU A 136 19.44 11.35 -14.99
CA LEU A 136 17.99 11.22 -15.19
C LEU A 136 17.14 11.86 -14.06
N SER A 137 17.77 12.53 -13.10
CA SER A 137 17.05 13.17 -11.97
C SER A 137 16.37 14.51 -12.30
N ASP A 138 16.42 14.95 -13.57
CA ASP A 138 15.91 16.26 -14.00
C ASP A 138 14.67 16.16 -14.91
N ILE A 139 13.83 15.12 -14.74
CA ILE A 139 12.53 15.06 -15.43
C ILE A 139 11.38 15.11 -14.43
#